data_821a7360b2fbb132aae37c1e818a3476
#
_entry.id   821a7360b2fbb132aae37c1e818a3476
#
_cell.length_a   1.000
_cell.length_b   1.000
_cell.length_c   1.000
_cell.angle_alpha   90.00
_cell.angle_beta   90.00
_cell.angle_gamma   90.00
#
_symmetry.space_group_name_H-M   'P 1'
#
loop_
_entity.id
_entity.type
_entity.pdbx_description
1 polymer ?
#
loop_
_entity_poly.entity_id
_entity_poly.type
_entity_poly.pdbx_seq_one_letter_code
_entity_poly.pdbx_strand_id
1 'polypeptide(L)'
;MEDLFTGKLVRLSGIDPAELSSSFARWHRDSEFKRLLDFDPARLYSAKAIKEWMEKHLESKKDAFWFSIRTLEDDCLIGDIDLMVTNWSSGEAFVGVGIGERDFWGKGYGTDAMNVILRYAFLELNLRRVSLDVFEYNERAVRSYQKAGFQLEGRQRQYIQREGRRWDVLYMGILREEWMEDYGNRSSDR
;
A
#
# COMPACT_ATOMS: atom_id res chain seq x y z
N MET A 1 11.45 10.58 -20.22
CA MET A 1 10.30 10.19 -19.37
C MET A 1 10.86 9.55 -18.11
N GLU A 2 10.35 9.93 -16.95
CA GLU A 2 10.72 9.28 -15.68
C GLU A 2 10.11 7.88 -15.62
N ASP A 3 10.84 6.91 -15.04
CA ASP A 3 10.34 5.56 -14.86
C ASP A 3 9.17 5.56 -13.86
N LEU A 4 8.01 5.08 -14.28
CA LEU A 4 6.79 5.09 -13.48
C LEU A 4 6.84 4.14 -12.27
N PHE A 5 7.67 3.10 -12.34
CA PHE A 5 7.68 2.01 -11.37
C PHE A 5 8.89 2.01 -10.44
N THR A 6 9.81 2.97 -10.58
CA THR A 6 11.05 3.04 -9.79
C THR A 6 11.07 4.26 -8.89
N GLY A 7 11.24 4.05 -7.59
CA GLY A 7 11.40 5.09 -6.56
C GLY A 7 12.87 5.38 -6.26
N LYS A 8 13.13 5.82 -5.03
CA LYS A 8 14.50 6.06 -4.52
C LYS A 8 15.10 4.84 -3.79
N LEU A 9 14.25 4.01 -3.20
CA LEU A 9 14.61 2.84 -2.40
C LEU A 9 14.01 1.57 -2.97
N VAL A 10 12.87 1.68 -3.67
CA VAL A 10 12.11 0.54 -4.17
C VAL A 10 11.78 0.66 -5.65
N ARG A 11 11.49 -0.49 -6.25
CA ARG A 11 10.77 -0.61 -7.51
C ARG A 11 9.51 -1.44 -7.33
N LEU A 12 8.49 -1.16 -8.13
CA LEU A 12 7.30 -2.00 -8.25
C LEU A 12 7.47 -2.97 -9.40
N SER A 13 7.06 -4.21 -9.20
CA SER A 13 7.10 -5.25 -10.23
C SER A 13 5.79 -6.03 -10.28
N GLY A 14 5.54 -6.70 -11.39
CA GLY A 14 4.39 -7.60 -11.51
C GLY A 14 4.39 -8.67 -10.43
N ILE A 15 3.21 -9.12 -10.04
CA ILE A 15 3.04 -10.19 -9.04
C ILE A 15 3.45 -11.53 -9.67
N ASP A 16 4.38 -12.22 -9.02
CA ASP A 16 4.57 -13.67 -9.17
C ASP A 16 3.84 -14.38 -8.02
N PRO A 17 2.72 -15.06 -8.28
CA PRO A 17 1.95 -15.73 -7.23
C PRO A 17 2.73 -16.80 -6.49
N ALA A 18 3.71 -17.45 -7.12
CA ALA A 18 4.50 -18.50 -6.48
C ALA A 18 5.47 -17.92 -5.44
N GLU A 19 6.16 -16.84 -5.80
CA GLU A 19 7.10 -16.15 -4.90
C GLU A 19 6.36 -15.41 -3.79
N LEU A 20 5.37 -14.58 -4.16
CA LEU A 20 4.66 -13.74 -3.20
C LEU A 20 3.87 -14.56 -2.19
N SER A 21 3.22 -15.66 -2.60
CA SER A 21 2.47 -16.53 -1.67
C SER A 21 3.35 -17.17 -0.61
N SER A 22 4.59 -17.53 -0.96
CA SER A 22 5.57 -18.07 -0.04
C SER A 22 5.99 -17.02 1.01
N SER A 23 6.20 -15.79 0.55
CA SER A 23 6.51 -14.63 1.41
C SER A 23 5.32 -14.28 2.31
N PHE A 24 4.10 -14.21 1.77
CA PHE A 24 2.88 -13.97 2.56
C PHE A 24 2.66 -15.04 3.64
N ALA A 25 2.86 -16.32 3.32
CA ALA A 25 2.74 -17.39 4.32
C ALA A 25 3.76 -17.24 5.46
N ARG A 26 4.94 -16.67 5.19
CA ARG A 26 5.95 -16.34 6.20
C ARG A 26 5.54 -15.08 6.99
N TRP A 27 5.17 -13.99 6.32
CA TRP A 27 4.78 -12.72 6.96
C TRP A 27 3.53 -12.86 7.82
N HIS A 28 2.55 -13.67 7.41
CA HIS A 28 1.33 -13.90 8.18
C HIS A 28 1.54 -14.71 9.48
N ARG A 29 2.71 -15.32 9.67
CA ARG A 29 3.10 -15.90 10.98
C ARG A 29 3.39 -14.80 12.01
N ASP A 30 3.72 -13.62 11.54
CA ASP A 30 3.82 -12.42 12.36
C ASP A 30 2.42 -11.84 12.59
N SER A 31 1.88 -12.09 13.78
CA SER A 31 0.54 -11.63 14.13
C SER A 31 0.42 -10.11 14.23
N GLU A 32 1.52 -9.41 14.54
CA GLU A 32 1.55 -7.94 14.54
C GLU A 32 1.39 -7.41 13.10
N PHE A 33 2.17 -7.94 12.15
CA PHE A 33 2.04 -7.56 10.74
C PHE A 33 0.60 -7.72 10.26
N LYS A 34 0.00 -8.91 10.47
CA LYS A 34 -1.37 -9.18 10.05
C LYS A 34 -2.41 -8.25 10.69
N ARG A 35 -2.22 -7.92 11.96
CA ARG A 35 -3.12 -7.04 12.72
C ARG A 35 -2.97 -5.56 12.36
N LEU A 36 -1.82 -5.17 11.80
CA LEU A 36 -1.60 -3.82 11.26
C LEU A 36 -2.13 -3.67 9.84
N LEU A 37 -2.24 -4.79 9.10
CA LEU A 37 -2.61 -4.80 7.69
C LEU A 37 -4.13 -4.92 7.46
N ASP A 38 -4.85 -5.68 8.30
CA ASP A 38 -6.18 -6.19 7.97
C ASP A 38 -7.18 -6.09 9.13
N PHE A 39 -8.45 -5.88 8.79
CA PHE A 39 -9.58 -5.87 9.73
C PHE A 39 -9.93 -7.28 10.21
N ASP A 40 -9.67 -8.28 9.40
CA ASP A 40 -9.97 -9.67 9.72
C ASP A 40 -9.15 -10.20 10.91
N PRO A 41 -9.66 -11.18 11.65
CA PRO A 41 -8.86 -11.92 12.60
C PRO A 41 -7.61 -12.53 11.94
N ALA A 42 -6.48 -12.46 12.62
CA ALA A 42 -5.25 -13.10 12.11
C ALA A 42 -5.48 -14.59 11.89
N ARG A 43 -5.25 -15.05 10.67
CA ARG A 43 -5.38 -16.45 10.24
C ARG A 43 -4.11 -16.89 9.57
N LEU A 44 -3.77 -18.17 9.77
CA LEU A 44 -2.63 -18.80 9.10
C LEU A 44 -3.10 -19.58 7.89
N TYR A 45 -2.52 -19.28 6.75
CA TYR A 45 -2.77 -19.97 5.50
C TYR A 45 -1.50 -20.62 4.97
N SER A 46 -1.63 -21.73 4.27
CA SER A 46 -0.51 -22.31 3.54
C SER A 46 -0.18 -21.48 2.31
N ALA A 47 1.10 -21.50 1.87
CA ALA A 47 1.49 -20.84 0.63
C ALA A 47 0.64 -21.28 -0.57
N LYS A 48 0.26 -22.58 -0.62
CA LYS A 48 -0.62 -23.13 -1.66
C LYS A 48 -1.99 -22.43 -1.67
N ALA A 49 -2.65 -22.32 -0.52
CA ALA A 49 -3.96 -21.68 -0.43
C ALA A 49 -3.90 -20.19 -0.79
N ILE A 50 -2.83 -19.50 -0.38
CA ILE A 50 -2.59 -18.10 -0.72
C ILE A 50 -2.36 -17.95 -2.23
N LYS A 51 -1.55 -18.83 -2.84
CA LYS A 51 -1.29 -18.82 -4.28
C LYS A 51 -2.57 -18.98 -5.09
N GLU A 52 -3.38 -19.98 -4.77
CA GLU A 52 -4.67 -20.24 -5.45
C GLU A 52 -5.62 -19.03 -5.32
N TRP A 53 -5.62 -18.37 -4.17
CA TRP A 53 -6.39 -17.14 -3.98
C TRP A 53 -5.84 -15.98 -4.83
N MET A 54 -4.51 -15.78 -4.86
CA MET A 54 -3.88 -14.72 -5.66
C MET A 54 -4.16 -14.89 -7.16
N GLU A 55 -4.01 -16.10 -7.69
CA GLU A 55 -4.27 -16.40 -9.10
C GLU A 55 -5.71 -16.04 -9.48
N LYS A 56 -6.69 -16.47 -8.68
CA LYS A 56 -8.11 -16.10 -8.90
C LYS A 56 -8.35 -14.59 -8.78
N HIS A 57 -7.68 -13.93 -7.85
CA HIS A 57 -7.82 -12.50 -7.65
C HIS A 57 -7.27 -11.70 -8.85
N LEU A 58 -6.10 -12.06 -9.36
CA LEU A 58 -5.49 -11.42 -10.54
C LEU A 58 -6.35 -11.58 -11.79
N GLU A 59 -7.00 -12.74 -11.96
CA GLU A 59 -7.89 -12.98 -13.11
C GLU A 59 -9.21 -12.19 -13.03
N SER A 60 -9.74 -11.98 -11.82
CA SER A 60 -11.08 -11.44 -11.62
C SER A 60 -11.16 -9.92 -11.51
N LYS A 61 -10.08 -9.25 -11.13
CA LYS A 61 -10.06 -7.83 -10.78
C LYS A 61 -9.41 -6.97 -11.87
N LYS A 62 -10.21 -6.49 -12.83
CA LYS A 62 -9.74 -5.59 -13.90
C LYS A 62 -9.42 -4.17 -13.43
N ASP A 63 -9.99 -3.73 -12.31
CA ASP A 63 -9.85 -2.39 -11.76
C ASP A 63 -8.86 -2.32 -10.59
N ALA A 64 -8.11 -3.42 -10.36
CA ALA A 64 -7.06 -3.50 -9.34
C ALA A 64 -5.68 -3.64 -10.00
N PHE A 65 -4.77 -2.77 -9.61
CA PHE A 65 -3.37 -2.78 -10.03
C PHE A 65 -2.53 -3.20 -8.84
N TRP A 66 -2.05 -4.44 -8.83
CA TRP A 66 -1.33 -5.03 -7.72
C TRP A 66 0.12 -5.31 -8.09
N PHE A 67 1.05 -4.88 -7.23
CA PHE A 67 2.48 -4.94 -7.46
C PHE A 67 3.23 -5.51 -6.25
N SER A 68 4.30 -6.24 -6.53
CA SER A 68 5.32 -6.56 -5.55
C SER A 68 6.23 -5.35 -5.32
N ILE A 69 6.63 -5.11 -4.07
CA ILE A 69 7.61 -4.09 -3.69
C ILE A 69 8.96 -4.77 -3.54
N ARG A 70 9.95 -4.32 -4.32
CA ARG A 70 11.33 -4.82 -4.26
C ARG A 70 12.30 -3.69 -3.96
N THR A 71 13.35 -3.99 -3.23
CA THR A 71 14.45 -3.04 -3.00
C THR A 71 15.20 -2.79 -4.30
N LEU A 72 15.80 -1.60 -4.44
CA LEU A 72 16.67 -1.29 -5.58
C LEU A 72 18.08 -1.87 -5.40
N GLU A 73 18.53 -2.05 -4.15
CA GLU A 73 19.89 -2.45 -3.83
C GLU A 73 20.18 -3.91 -4.21
N ASP A 74 19.29 -4.81 -3.81
CA ASP A 74 19.50 -6.27 -3.93
C ASP A 74 18.30 -7.03 -4.51
N ASP A 75 17.32 -6.29 -5.02
CA ASP A 75 16.08 -6.84 -5.60
C ASP A 75 15.26 -7.72 -4.66
N CYS A 76 15.40 -7.51 -3.36
CA CYS A 76 14.71 -8.27 -2.33
C CYS A 76 13.20 -7.96 -2.35
N LEU A 77 12.36 -8.98 -2.37
CA LEU A 77 10.91 -8.85 -2.20
C LEU A 77 10.59 -8.54 -0.73
N ILE A 78 10.09 -7.33 -0.46
CA ILE A 78 9.86 -6.85 0.91
C ILE A 78 8.39 -6.61 1.26
N GLY A 79 7.51 -6.59 0.26
CA GLY A 79 6.11 -6.28 0.48
C GLY A 79 5.31 -6.26 -0.82
N ASP A 80 4.12 -5.72 -0.72
CA ASP A 80 3.22 -5.50 -1.84
C ASP A 80 2.44 -4.20 -1.68
N ILE A 81 1.89 -3.71 -2.78
CA ILE A 81 1.07 -2.52 -2.86
C ILE A 81 0.00 -2.72 -3.93
N ASP A 82 -1.22 -2.36 -3.61
CA ASP A 82 -2.32 -2.40 -4.56
C ASP A 82 -3.03 -1.05 -4.67
N LEU A 83 -3.55 -0.79 -5.85
CA LEU A 83 -4.39 0.35 -6.17
C LEU A 83 -5.67 -0.16 -6.81
N MET A 84 -6.78 -0.03 -6.12
CA MET A 84 -8.10 -0.43 -6.61
C MET A 84 -8.88 0.80 -7.06
N VAL A 85 -9.17 0.92 -8.34
CA VAL A 85 -10.04 1.99 -8.86
C VAL A 85 -11.47 1.69 -8.42
N THR A 86 -11.99 2.54 -7.57
CA THR A 86 -13.34 2.41 -7.01
C THR A 86 -14.39 3.07 -7.89
N ASN A 87 -13.99 4.08 -8.65
CA ASN A 87 -14.87 4.79 -9.57
C ASN A 87 -14.07 5.48 -10.68
N TRP A 88 -14.15 4.92 -11.89
CA TRP A 88 -13.48 5.51 -13.08
C TRP A 88 -14.08 6.86 -13.48
N SER A 89 -15.40 7.05 -13.32
CA SER A 89 -16.06 8.30 -13.73
C SER A 89 -15.65 9.49 -12.87
N SER A 90 -15.40 9.28 -11.57
CA SER A 90 -14.90 10.30 -10.65
C SER A 90 -13.38 10.30 -10.51
N GLY A 91 -12.70 9.30 -11.10
CA GLY A 91 -11.24 9.16 -11.03
C GLY A 91 -10.74 8.84 -9.63
N GLU A 92 -11.41 7.93 -8.92
CA GLU A 92 -11.12 7.60 -7.52
C GLU A 92 -10.57 6.20 -7.38
N ALA A 93 -9.53 6.07 -6.53
CA ALA A 93 -8.97 4.78 -6.15
C ALA A 93 -8.71 4.68 -4.65
N PHE A 94 -8.61 3.45 -4.20
CA PHE A 94 -8.20 3.09 -2.84
C PHE A 94 -6.85 2.36 -2.91
N VAL A 95 -5.92 2.69 -2.00
CA VAL A 95 -4.58 2.11 -1.97
C VAL A 95 -4.34 1.33 -0.71
N GLY A 96 -3.79 0.12 -0.83
CA GLY A 96 -3.28 -0.70 0.24
C GLY A 96 -1.78 -0.94 0.10
N VAL A 97 -1.03 -0.96 1.20
CA VAL A 97 0.40 -1.24 1.22
C VAL A 97 0.80 -2.08 2.42
N GLY A 98 1.58 -3.12 2.19
CA GLY A 98 2.16 -3.98 3.21
C GLY A 98 3.66 -4.14 3.04
N ILE A 99 4.47 -3.73 4.03
CA ILE A 99 5.88 -4.13 4.12
C ILE A 99 5.95 -5.32 5.07
N GLY A 100 6.13 -6.51 4.50
CA GLY A 100 6.12 -7.77 5.25
C GLY A 100 7.43 -8.07 5.96
N GLU A 101 8.55 -7.60 5.42
CA GLU A 101 9.88 -7.79 6.01
C GLU A 101 10.15 -6.75 7.09
N ARG A 102 10.26 -7.18 8.36
CA ARG A 102 10.45 -6.29 9.51
C ARG A 102 11.71 -5.42 9.44
N ASP A 103 12.77 -5.93 8.86
CA ASP A 103 14.03 -5.23 8.76
C ASP A 103 13.95 -3.94 7.93
N PHE A 104 12.90 -3.81 7.12
CA PHE A 104 12.65 -2.63 6.30
C PHE A 104 11.63 -1.66 6.91
N TRP A 105 11.10 -1.96 8.10
CA TRP A 105 10.14 -1.10 8.78
C TRP A 105 10.80 0.19 9.31
N GLY A 106 10.09 1.32 9.18
CA GLY A 106 10.55 2.61 9.69
C GLY A 106 11.71 3.26 8.92
N LYS A 107 12.18 2.63 7.84
CA LYS A 107 13.32 3.07 7.04
C LYS A 107 12.96 3.80 5.74
N GLY A 108 11.67 4.13 5.52
CA GLY A 108 11.21 4.91 4.37
C GLY A 108 10.71 4.09 3.18
N TYR A 109 10.90 2.78 3.15
CA TYR A 109 10.50 1.93 2.03
C TYR A 109 8.99 2.00 1.70
N GLY A 110 8.13 1.97 2.72
CA GLY A 110 6.68 2.10 2.53
C GLY A 110 6.28 3.49 2.01
N THR A 111 6.95 4.56 2.47
CA THR A 111 6.71 5.91 1.97
C THR A 111 7.16 6.04 0.50
N ASP A 112 8.30 5.44 0.15
CA ASP A 112 8.81 5.46 -1.22
C ASP A 112 7.90 4.66 -2.17
N ALA A 113 7.44 3.47 -1.77
CA ALA A 113 6.46 2.70 -2.52
C ALA A 113 5.15 3.48 -2.74
N MET A 114 4.68 4.20 -1.70
CA MET A 114 3.52 5.07 -1.81
C MET A 114 3.74 6.21 -2.81
N ASN A 115 4.91 6.85 -2.83
CA ASN A 115 5.22 7.88 -3.82
C ASN A 115 5.22 7.32 -5.26
N VAL A 116 5.70 6.09 -5.45
CA VAL A 116 5.70 5.42 -6.77
C VAL A 116 4.27 5.14 -7.24
N ILE A 117 3.42 4.57 -6.37
CA ILE A 117 2.04 4.25 -6.77
C ILE A 117 1.19 5.51 -7.00
N LEU A 118 1.43 6.60 -6.25
CA LEU A 118 0.77 7.89 -6.48
C LEU A 118 1.16 8.49 -7.83
N ARG A 119 2.43 8.39 -8.21
CA ARG A 119 2.90 8.79 -9.54
C ARG A 119 2.18 8.01 -10.64
N TYR A 120 2.06 6.70 -10.49
CA TYR A 120 1.32 5.83 -11.40
C TYR A 120 -0.17 6.22 -11.46
N ALA A 121 -0.81 6.41 -10.30
CA ALA A 121 -2.21 6.79 -10.20
C ALA A 121 -2.52 8.12 -10.92
N PHE A 122 -1.68 9.14 -10.70
CA PHE A 122 -1.97 10.48 -11.17
C PHE A 122 -1.43 10.79 -12.56
N LEU A 123 -0.30 10.20 -12.98
CA LEU A 123 0.29 10.48 -14.30
C LEU A 123 -0.11 9.46 -15.35
N GLU A 124 -0.28 8.20 -15.00
CA GLU A 124 -0.62 7.15 -15.98
C GLU A 124 -2.13 6.89 -16.03
N LEU A 125 -2.76 6.65 -14.88
CA LEU A 125 -4.20 6.38 -14.83
C LEU A 125 -5.06 7.65 -14.85
N ASN A 126 -4.45 8.85 -14.74
CA ASN A 126 -5.13 10.13 -14.69
C ASN A 126 -6.22 10.22 -13.62
N LEU A 127 -6.03 9.53 -12.50
CA LEU A 127 -6.95 9.59 -11.38
C LEU A 127 -6.94 10.99 -10.76
N ARG A 128 -8.04 11.33 -10.13
CA ARG A 128 -8.23 12.63 -9.45
C ARG A 128 -7.89 12.52 -7.95
N ARG A 129 -8.11 11.33 -7.36
CA ARG A 129 -8.04 11.12 -5.93
C ARG A 129 -7.55 9.71 -5.59
N VAL A 130 -6.71 9.61 -4.57
CA VAL A 130 -6.37 8.33 -3.94
C VAL A 130 -6.70 8.41 -2.45
N SER A 131 -7.37 7.39 -1.94
CA SER A 131 -7.80 7.29 -0.54
C SER A 131 -7.22 6.02 0.10
N LEU A 132 -7.15 6.01 1.41
CA LEU A 132 -6.80 4.85 2.21
C LEU A 132 -7.48 4.90 3.57
N ASP A 133 -7.49 3.78 4.26
CA ASP A 133 -7.80 3.71 5.68
C ASP A 133 -6.63 3.13 6.47
N VAL A 134 -6.57 3.47 7.76
CA VAL A 134 -5.49 3.02 8.65
C VAL A 134 -5.99 2.97 10.08
N PHE A 135 -5.55 1.95 10.82
CA PHE A 135 -5.84 1.88 12.25
C PHE A 135 -5.09 2.96 13.01
N GLU A 136 -5.75 3.65 13.95
CA GLU A 136 -5.11 4.71 14.75
C GLU A 136 -3.88 4.22 15.53
N TYR A 137 -3.84 2.94 15.89
CA TYR A 137 -2.69 2.34 16.58
C TYR A 137 -1.50 2.04 15.64
N ASN A 138 -1.68 2.12 14.31
CA ASN A 138 -0.59 1.99 13.35
C ASN A 138 0.08 3.34 13.06
N GLU A 139 0.61 3.97 14.12
CA GLU A 139 1.22 5.30 14.02
C GLU A 139 2.34 5.38 12.97
N ARG A 140 3.06 4.26 12.72
CA ARG A 140 4.09 4.20 11.69
C ARG A 140 3.50 4.41 10.31
N ALA A 141 2.40 3.74 10.00
CA ALA A 141 1.71 3.90 8.71
C ALA A 141 1.11 5.31 8.58
N VAL A 142 0.47 5.82 9.62
CA VAL A 142 -0.07 7.21 9.63
C VAL A 142 1.03 8.21 9.26
N ARG A 143 2.19 8.13 9.94
CA ARG A 143 3.33 9.01 9.62
C ARG A 143 3.87 8.81 8.20
N SER A 144 3.86 7.59 7.69
CA SER A 144 4.28 7.28 6.31
C SER A 144 3.35 7.95 5.29
N TYR A 145 2.05 7.84 5.49
CA TYR A 145 1.03 8.43 4.61
C TYR A 145 1.06 9.95 4.64
N GLN A 146 1.20 10.55 5.81
CA GLN A 146 1.38 12.01 5.95
C GLN A 146 2.62 12.50 5.18
N LYS A 147 3.75 11.77 5.26
CA LYS A 147 4.95 12.09 4.49
C LYS A 147 4.77 11.94 2.97
N ALA A 148 3.87 11.07 2.53
CA ALA A 148 3.51 10.93 1.12
C ALA A 148 2.49 11.99 0.64
N GLY A 149 1.97 12.83 1.56
CA GLY A 149 1.06 13.93 1.25
C GLY A 149 -0.41 13.67 1.58
N PHE A 150 -0.75 12.50 2.12
CA PHE A 150 -2.14 12.21 2.52
C PHE A 150 -2.58 13.09 3.70
N GLN A 151 -3.80 13.58 3.61
CA GLN A 151 -4.46 14.36 4.66
C GLN A 151 -5.51 13.51 5.38
N LEU A 152 -5.68 13.75 6.70
CA LEU A 152 -6.75 13.13 7.48
C LEU A 152 -8.10 13.75 7.08
N GLU A 153 -9.05 12.93 6.67
CA GLU A 153 -10.38 13.37 6.23
C GLU A 153 -11.51 12.93 7.15
N GLY A 154 -11.28 11.85 7.89
CA GLY A 154 -12.29 11.32 8.77
C GLY A 154 -11.77 10.32 9.78
N ARG A 155 -12.63 10.03 10.76
CA ARG A 155 -12.36 9.06 11.81
C ARG A 155 -13.63 8.27 12.12
N GLN A 156 -13.56 6.95 11.99
CA GLN A 156 -14.62 6.06 12.45
C GLN A 156 -14.28 5.55 13.84
N ARG A 157 -15.00 6.03 14.83
CA ARG A 157 -14.72 5.74 16.24
C ARG A 157 -15.05 4.29 16.59
N GLN A 158 -14.19 3.67 17.43
CA GLN A 158 -14.40 2.35 18.03
C GLN A 158 -14.70 1.24 17.01
N TYR A 159 -14.14 1.35 15.83
CA TYR A 159 -14.44 0.46 14.70
C TYR A 159 -13.97 -0.97 14.92
N ILE A 160 -12.72 -1.14 15.39
CA ILE A 160 -12.14 -2.46 15.60
C ILE A 160 -11.83 -2.73 17.07
N GLN A 161 -12.02 -3.99 17.51
CA GLN A 161 -11.62 -4.44 18.82
C GLN A 161 -10.38 -5.30 18.75
N ARG A 162 -9.31 -4.90 19.46
CA ARG A 162 -8.07 -5.63 19.61
C ARG A 162 -7.62 -5.59 21.08
N GLU A 163 -7.21 -6.74 21.64
CA GLU A 163 -6.71 -6.83 23.02
C GLU A 163 -7.63 -6.21 24.08
N GLY A 164 -8.93 -6.45 23.94
CA GLY A 164 -9.93 -5.93 24.89
C GLY A 164 -10.22 -4.43 24.77
N ARG A 165 -9.51 -3.70 23.89
CA ARG A 165 -9.69 -2.28 23.61
C ARG A 165 -10.31 -2.05 22.23
N ARG A 166 -11.12 -1.00 22.10
CA ARG A 166 -11.63 -0.51 20.83
C ARG A 166 -10.76 0.60 20.29
N TRP A 167 -10.55 0.57 18.98
CA TRP A 167 -9.68 1.48 18.25
C TRP A 167 -10.42 2.11 17.09
N ASP A 168 -10.04 3.32 16.76
CA ASP A 168 -10.59 4.05 15.63
C ASP A 168 -9.91 3.63 14.31
N VAL A 169 -10.62 3.83 13.21
CA VAL A 169 -10.05 3.82 11.86
C VAL A 169 -10.02 5.25 11.36
N LEU A 170 -8.88 5.63 10.81
CA LEU A 170 -8.65 6.92 10.19
C LEU A 170 -8.77 6.78 8.68
N TYR A 171 -9.52 7.67 8.05
CA TYR A 171 -9.62 7.79 6.60
C TYR A 171 -8.74 8.94 6.14
N MET A 172 -7.86 8.67 5.18
CA MET A 172 -6.96 9.67 4.64
C MET A 172 -7.07 9.70 3.11
N GLY A 173 -6.87 10.88 2.53
CA GLY A 173 -6.93 11.07 1.09
C GLY A 173 -5.89 12.06 0.61
N ILE A 174 -5.60 12.00 -0.70
CA ILE A 174 -4.78 12.96 -1.42
C ILE A 174 -5.41 13.27 -2.76
N LEU A 175 -5.50 14.54 -3.11
CA LEU A 175 -5.97 14.99 -4.40
C LEU A 175 -4.81 15.15 -5.39
N ARG A 176 -5.10 14.96 -6.67
CA ARG A 176 -4.09 15.13 -7.73
C ARG A 176 -3.45 16.51 -7.69
N GLU A 177 -4.24 17.54 -7.48
CA GLU A 177 -3.77 18.93 -7.43
C GLU A 177 -2.75 19.13 -6.31
N GLU A 178 -3.04 18.63 -5.10
CA GLU A 178 -2.14 18.68 -3.94
C GLU A 178 -0.83 17.93 -4.22
N TRP A 179 -0.94 16.74 -4.81
CA TRP A 179 0.23 15.94 -5.17
C TRP A 179 1.09 16.63 -6.25
N MET A 180 0.47 17.25 -7.26
CA MET A 180 1.18 17.93 -8.36
C MET A 180 1.94 19.16 -7.88
N GLU A 181 1.43 19.93 -6.91
CA GLU A 181 2.15 21.05 -6.29
C GLU A 181 3.45 20.58 -5.62
N ASP A 182 3.38 19.51 -4.83
CA ASP A 182 4.54 18.92 -4.18
C ASP A 182 5.52 18.26 -5.17
N TYR A 183 5.00 17.60 -6.19
CA TYR A 183 5.79 16.94 -7.23
C TYR A 183 6.56 17.96 -8.06
N GLY A 184 5.95 19.05 -8.46
CA GLY A 184 6.58 20.16 -9.20
C GLY A 184 7.75 20.78 -8.42
N ASN A 185 7.56 21.02 -7.13
CA ASN A 185 8.60 21.53 -6.26
C ASN A 185 9.79 20.58 -6.12
N ARG A 186 9.55 19.27 -6.00
CA ARG A 186 10.60 18.24 -5.91
C ARG A 186 11.37 18.03 -7.22
N SER A 187 10.76 18.33 -8.37
CA SER A 187 11.40 18.21 -9.69
C SER A 187 12.26 19.42 -10.04
N SER A 188 12.04 20.56 -9.40
CA SER A 188 12.80 21.81 -9.61
C SER A 188 14.13 21.84 -8.84
N ASP A 189 14.30 20.94 -7.86
CA ASP A 189 15.51 20.81 -7.03
C ASP A 189 16.51 19.75 -7.57
N ARG A 190 16.28 19.24 -8.78
CA ARG A 190 17.18 18.30 -9.49
C ARG A 190 17.82 19.00 -10.70
#